data_ad40166efa7617aeb3886087d29842e2
#
_entry.id   ad40166efa7617aeb3886087d29842e2
#
_cell.length_a   1.000
_cell.length_b   1.000
_cell.length_c   1.000
_cell.angle_alpha   90.00
_cell.angle_beta   90.00
_cell.angle_gamma   90.00
#
_symmetry.space_group_name_H-M   'P 1'
#
loop_
_entity.id
_entity.type
_entity.pdbx_description
1 polymer ?
#
loop_
_entity_poly.entity_id
_entity_poly.type
_entity_poly.pdbx_seq_one_letter_code
_entity_poly.pdbx_strand_id
1 'polypeptide(L)'
;NGNVQLRINGVLASSLEVAALSPEDIKRVEYHDNPGLRYGEGIDIILDYITIKRTSGGNLGVDLSHQLNTFWMADYIYGKYNRGRSEFSLSSFANGHRYKEAWQDRTEIFHTPDGTFQRTQEGIPGRDYEMYWTTTANYNYTKDDDYFLNAKLNFYYYDYPHNYSSALLRNSESKMTTDLIDNNKSLNTRPSLDLYYFRKLPRKQSLAVNVVGTYSNTDSRHTYREELESI
;
A
#
# COMPACT_ATOMS: atom_id res chain seq x y z
N ASN A 1 -19.75 -9.35 -1.45
CA ASN A 1 -18.72 -8.94 -2.42
C ASN A 1 -17.44 -9.66 -2.03
N GLY A 2 -17.01 -10.64 -2.85
CA GLY A 2 -15.80 -11.40 -2.60
C GLY A 2 -14.54 -10.60 -2.94
N ASN A 3 -13.43 -10.89 -2.26
CA ASN A 3 -12.11 -10.31 -2.57
C ASN A 3 -11.57 -10.92 -3.86
N VAL A 4 -11.44 -10.09 -4.90
CA VAL A 4 -10.90 -10.50 -6.20
C VAL A 4 -9.41 -10.16 -6.26
N GLN A 5 -8.59 -11.16 -6.56
CA GLN A 5 -7.17 -10.99 -6.82
C GLN A 5 -6.90 -11.03 -8.32
N LEU A 6 -6.23 -10.00 -8.85
CA LEU A 6 -5.81 -9.93 -10.24
C LEU A 6 -4.40 -10.50 -10.40
N ARG A 7 -4.18 -11.24 -11.48
CA ARG A 7 -2.88 -11.80 -11.84
C ARG A 7 -2.61 -11.65 -13.33
N ILE A 8 -1.34 -11.61 -13.68
CA ILE A 8 -0.85 -11.68 -15.05
C ILE A 8 0.19 -12.81 -15.11
N ASN A 9 -0.11 -13.86 -15.88
CA ASN A 9 0.73 -15.06 -16.01
C ASN A 9 1.10 -15.67 -14.64
N GLY A 10 0.15 -15.76 -13.72
CA GLY A 10 0.34 -16.30 -12.37
C GLY A 10 0.99 -15.34 -11.36
N VAL A 11 1.40 -14.14 -11.75
CA VAL A 11 2.00 -13.11 -10.88
C VAL A 11 0.93 -12.12 -10.43
N LEU A 12 0.93 -11.77 -9.14
CA LEU A 12 0.02 -10.76 -8.58
C LEU A 12 0.17 -9.44 -9.34
N ALA A 13 -0.95 -8.85 -9.76
CA ALA A 13 -1.02 -7.62 -10.52
C ALA A 13 -2.03 -6.63 -9.92
N SER A 14 -1.77 -5.34 -10.11
CA SER A 14 -2.72 -4.27 -9.81
C SER A 14 -3.78 -4.12 -10.91
N SER A 15 -4.87 -3.44 -10.60
CA SER A 15 -5.91 -3.12 -11.59
C SER A 15 -5.36 -2.32 -12.77
N LEU A 16 -4.40 -1.43 -12.52
CA LEU A 16 -3.79 -0.63 -13.57
C LEU A 16 -2.84 -1.42 -14.45
N GLU A 17 -2.08 -2.37 -13.89
CA GLU A 17 -1.26 -3.29 -14.68
C GLU A 17 -2.12 -4.11 -15.64
N VAL A 18 -3.27 -4.57 -15.18
CA VAL A 18 -4.26 -5.27 -16.04
C VAL A 18 -4.86 -4.33 -17.07
N ALA A 19 -5.26 -3.11 -16.68
CA ALA A 19 -5.80 -2.10 -17.60
C ALA A 19 -4.79 -1.64 -18.67
N ALA A 20 -3.50 -1.70 -18.38
CA ALA A 20 -2.42 -1.38 -19.32
C ALA A 20 -2.13 -2.53 -20.33
N LEU A 21 -2.75 -3.71 -20.18
CA LEU A 21 -2.62 -4.78 -21.17
C LEU A 21 -3.36 -4.42 -22.45
N SER A 22 -2.71 -4.62 -23.59
CA SER A 22 -3.41 -4.61 -24.86
C SER A 22 -4.33 -5.83 -24.96
N PRO A 23 -5.61 -5.66 -25.33
CA PRO A 23 -6.53 -6.79 -25.50
C PRO A 23 -5.99 -7.88 -26.44
N GLU A 24 -5.22 -7.46 -27.45
CA GLU A 24 -4.58 -8.37 -28.43
C GLU A 24 -3.50 -9.25 -27.81
N ASP A 25 -2.95 -8.85 -26.66
CA ASP A 25 -1.94 -9.61 -25.94
C ASP A 25 -2.55 -10.63 -24.97
N ILE A 26 -3.85 -10.55 -24.69
CA ILE A 26 -4.54 -11.46 -23.80
C ILE A 26 -4.91 -12.71 -24.58
N LYS A 27 -4.27 -13.83 -24.25
CA LYS A 27 -4.56 -15.13 -24.83
C LYS A 27 -5.85 -15.72 -24.27
N ARG A 28 -6.06 -15.59 -22.96
CA ARG A 28 -7.23 -16.01 -22.19
C ARG A 28 -7.19 -15.42 -20.80
N VAL A 29 -8.31 -15.40 -20.14
CA VAL A 29 -8.42 -15.10 -18.70
C VAL A 29 -8.82 -16.40 -17.99
N GLU A 30 -8.03 -16.81 -17.01
CA GLU A 30 -8.30 -17.94 -16.14
C GLU A 30 -9.04 -17.47 -14.90
N TYR A 31 -10.20 -18.04 -14.66
CA TYR A 31 -11.02 -17.77 -13.48
C TYR A 31 -10.86 -18.91 -12.49
N HIS A 32 -10.47 -18.60 -11.25
CA HIS A 32 -10.38 -19.58 -10.18
C HIS A 32 -11.31 -19.13 -9.05
N ASP A 33 -12.31 -19.93 -8.76
CA ASP A 33 -13.23 -19.75 -7.64
C ASP A 33 -12.67 -20.51 -6.43
N ASN A 34 -12.72 -19.88 -5.27
CA ASN A 34 -12.23 -20.42 -4.01
C ASN A 34 -10.81 -21.04 -4.11
N PRO A 35 -9.80 -20.25 -4.48
CA PRO A 35 -8.48 -20.75 -4.87
C PRO A 35 -7.66 -21.33 -3.71
N GLY A 36 -8.17 -21.27 -2.47
CA GLY A 36 -7.57 -21.80 -1.27
C GLY A 36 -6.41 -20.95 -0.71
N LEU A 37 -5.88 -21.36 0.43
CA LEU A 37 -4.87 -20.62 1.21
C LEU A 37 -3.54 -20.35 0.47
N ARG A 38 -3.27 -21.08 -0.61
CA ARG A 38 -2.07 -20.89 -1.44
C ARG A 38 -1.92 -19.45 -1.97
N TYR A 39 -3.03 -18.75 -2.14
CA TYR A 39 -3.07 -17.42 -2.74
C TYR A 39 -3.30 -16.29 -1.71
N GLY A 40 -3.34 -16.64 -0.44
CA GLY A 40 -3.58 -15.74 0.69
C GLY A 40 -4.93 -15.98 1.37
N GLU A 41 -5.03 -15.55 2.61
CA GLU A 41 -6.30 -15.61 3.34
C GLU A 41 -7.29 -14.58 2.80
N GLY A 42 -8.56 -14.97 2.71
CA GLY A 42 -9.65 -14.07 2.32
C GLY A 42 -9.72 -13.74 0.83
N ILE A 43 -9.05 -14.50 -0.05
CA ILE A 43 -9.20 -14.39 -1.51
C ILE A 43 -10.29 -15.34 -1.97
N ASP A 44 -11.37 -14.79 -2.50
CA ASP A 44 -12.52 -15.57 -2.98
C ASP A 44 -12.39 -15.93 -4.46
N ILE A 45 -11.82 -15.02 -5.26
CA ILE A 45 -11.72 -15.16 -6.71
C ILE A 45 -10.35 -14.74 -7.19
N ILE A 46 -9.79 -15.47 -8.17
CA ILE A 46 -8.63 -15.05 -8.94
C ILE A 46 -9.01 -14.89 -10.40
N LEU A 47 -8.59 -13.76 -10.99
CA LEU A 47 -8.58 -13.53 -12.42
C LEU A 47 -7.13 -13.48 -12.90
N ASP A 48 -6.69 -14.52 -13.59
CA ASP A 48 -5.33 -14.59 -14.16
C ASP A 48 -5.36 -14.35 -15.67
N TYR A 49 -4.79 -13.22 -16.06
CA TYR A 49 -4.68 -12.80 -17.46
C TYR A 49 -3.47 -13.46 -18.10
N ILE A 50 -3.68 -14.53 -18.83
CA ILE A 50 -2.63 -15.23 -19.57
C ILE A 50 -2.35 -14.47 -20.85
N THR A 51 -1.15 -13.91 -20.97
CA THR A 51 -0.75 -13.10 -22.12
C THR A 51 0.05 -13.89 -23.14
N ILE A 52 0.03 -13.40 -24.37
CA ILE A 52 0.92 -13.87 -25.43
C ILE A 52 2.33 -13.38 -25.09
N LYS A 53 3.33 -14.28 -25.10
CA LYS A 53 4.71 -13.91 -24.84
C LYS A 53 5.25 -13.10 -26.04
N ARG A 54 5.33 -11.79 -25.88
CA ARG A 54 6.01 -10.93 -26.87
C ARG A 54 7.52 -11.01 -26.68
N THR A 55 8.24 -11.16 -27.76
CA THR A 55 9.71 -11.15 -27.75
C THR A 55 10.30 -9.74 -27.73
N SER A 56 9.50 -8.73 -28.07
CA SER A 56 9.88 -7.32 -27.97
C SER A 56 8.64 -6.43 -27.87
N GLY A 57 8.79 -5.28 -27.27
CA GLY A 57 7.73 -4.30 -27.07
C GLY A 57 7.50 -4.01 -25.60
N GLY A 58 6.58 -3.09 -25.32
CA GLY A 58 6.26 -2.70 -23.96
C GLY A 58 4.95 -1.95 -23.89
N ASN A 59 4.51 -1.68 -22.68
CA ASN A 59 3.36 -0.86 -22.36
C ASN A 59 3.70 0.12 -21.24
N LEU A 60 2.97 1.21 -21.20
CA LEU A 60 3.07 2.25 -20.18
C LEU A 60 1.65 2.63 -19.77
N GLY A 61 1.41 2.72 -18.47
CA GLY A 61 0.18 3.21 -17.88
C GLY A 61 0.48 4.32 -16.88
N VAL A 62 -0.37 5.34 -16.87
CA VAL A 62 -0.30 6.46 -15.94
C VAL A 62 -1.71 6.79 -15.47
N ASP A 63 -1.88 6.92 -14.18
CA ASP A 63 -3.11 7.37 -13.54
C ASP A 63 -2.74 8.46 -12.53
N LEU A 64 -3.29 9.67 -12.71
CA LEU A 64 -3.00 10.84 -11.89
C LEU A 64 -4.30 11.38 -11.33
N SER A 65 -4.39 11.40 -10.01
CA SER A 65 -5.55 11.88 -9.28
C SER A 65 -5.15 12.99 -8.32
N HIS A 66 -5.68 14.19 -8.55
CA HIS A 66 -5.36 15.39 -7.77
C HIS A 66 -6.62 16.17 -7.40
N GLN A 67 -6.61 16.77 -6.21
CA GLN A 67 -7.60 17.78 -5.85
C GLN A 67 -7.08 19.19 -6.21
N LEU A 68 -7.97 20.05 -6.72
CA LEU A 68 -7.58 21.36 -7.20
C LEU A 68 -7.56 22.45 -6.10
N ASN A 69 -8.27 22.24 -5.00
CA ASN A 69 -8.45 23.22 -3.92
C ASN A 69 -7.57 22.97 -2.69
N THR A 70 -6.96 21.80 -2.60
CA THR A 70 -6.02 21.42 -1.54
C THR A 70 -4.97 20.49 -2.09
N PHE A 71 -3.84 20.36 -1.41
CA PHE A 71 -2.86 19.35 -1.82
C PHE A 71 -3.36 17.97 -1.36
N TRP A 72 -3.84 17.22 -2.31
CA TRP A 72 -4.12 15.81 -2.22
C TRP A 72 -3.77 15.17 -3.57
N MET A 73 -3.05 14.07 -3.55
CA MET A 73 -2.64 13.34 -4.74
C MET A 73 -2.70 11.83 -4.52
N ALA A 74 -3.00 11.12 -5.59
CA ALA A 74 -2.84 9.67 -5.69
C ALA A 74 -2.40 9.35 -7.12
N ASP A 75 -1.12 9.11 -7.32
CA ASP A 75 -0.50 8.95 -8.63
C ASP A 75 0.04 7.55 -8.78
N TYR A 76 -0.21 6.94 -9.91
CA TYR A 76 0.31 5.63 -10.26
C TYR A 76 0.96 5.66 -11.65
N ILE A 77 2.14 5.09 -11.76
CA ILE A 77 2.88 4.92 -13.01
C ILE A 77 3.30 3.46 -13.12
N TYR A 78 3.06 2.88 -14.27
CA TYR A 78 3.47 1.52 -14.60
C TYR A 78 4.12 1.48 -15.98
N GLY A 79 5.25 0.80 -16.08
CA GLY A 79 5.93 0.54 -17.33
C GLY A 79 6.44 -0.90 -17.42
N LYS A 80 6.32 -1.50 -18.59
CA LYS A 80 6.83 -2.84 -18.90
C LYS A 80 7.51 -2.84 -20.25
N TYR A 81 8.66 -3.50 -20.34
CA TYR A 81 9.42 -3.65 -21.57
C TYR A 81 9.97 -5.07 -21.69
N ASN A 82 9.72 -5.68 -22.84
CA ASN A 82 10.16 -7.01 -23.18
C ASN A 82 11.25 -6.94 -24.27
N ARG A 83 12.35 -7.68 -24.09
CA ARG A 83 13.39 -7.83 -25.08
C ARG A 83 13.93 -9.26 -25.06
N GLY A 84 13.56 -10.04 -26.08
CA GLY A 84 13.95 -11.43 -26.18
C GLY A 84 13.40 -12.26 -25.00
N ARG A 85 14.31 -12.72 -24.16
CA ARG A 85 14.00 -13.53 -22.98
C ARG A 85 13.86 -12.72 -21.69
N SER A 86 14.13 -11.44 -21.77
CA SER A 86 14.11 -10.51 -20.64
C SER A 86 12.83 -9.69 -20.63
N GLU A 87 12.26 -9.54 -19.46
CA GLU A 87 11.16 -8.66 -19.16
C GLU A 87 11.56 -7.73 -18.01
N PHE A 88 11.36 -6.43 -18.20
CA PHE A 88 11.56 -5.39 -17.19
C PHE A 88 10.22 -4.75 -16.91
N SER A 89 9.90 -4.55 -15.64
CA SER A 89 8.76 -3.73 -15.26
C SER A 89 9.10 -2.81 -14.10
N LEU A 90 8.46 -1.65 -14.08
CA LEU A 90 8.53 -0.67 -13.03
C LEU A 90 7.12 -0.22 -12.72
N SER A 91 6.73 -0.27 -11.46
CA SER A 91 5.51 0.34 -10.98
C SER A 91 5.82 1.26 -9.80
N SER A 92 5.16 2.40 -9.74
CA SER A 92 5.32 3.37 -8.68
C SER A 92 3.97 3.96 -8.33
N PHE A 93 3.66 4.00 -7.04
CA PHE A 93 2.48 4.63 -6.50
C PHE A 93 2.89 5.65 -5.45
N ALA A 94 2.39 6.87 -5.58
CA ALA A 94 2.54 7.91 -4.60
C ALA A 94 1.17 8.44 -4.18
N ASN A 95 0.94 8.55 -2.89
CA ASN A 95 -0.26 9.14 -2.31
C ASN A 95 0.15 10.13 -1.24
N GLY A 96 -0.54 11.25 -1.14
CA GLY A 96 -0.25 12.21 -0.12
C GLY A 96 -1.29 13.30 0.02
N HIS A 97 -1.33 13.90 1.19
CA HIS A 97 -2.16 15.06 1.45
C HIS A 97 -1.46 16.09 2.34
N ARG A 98 -1.93 17.30 2.27
CA ARG A 98 -1.44 18.41 3.07
C ARG A 98 -2.61 19.33 3.45
N TYR A 99 -3.21 19.02 4.60
CA TYR A 99 -4.25 19.84 5.17
C TYR A 99 -3.62 20.85 6.14
N LYS A 100 -3.96 22.11 5.95
CA LYS A 100 -3.46 23.20 6.81
C LYS A 100 -4.28 23.31 8.08
N GLU A 101 -5.55 22.97 7.99
CA GLU A 101 -6.54 23.05 9.04
C GLU A 101 -7.35 21.75 9.04
N ALA A 102 -6.98 20.82 9.90
CA ALA A 102 -7.71 19.61 10.17
C ALA A 102 -8.11 19.58 11.63
N TRP A 103 -9.34 19.24 11.94
CA TRP A 103 -9.83 19.07 13.31
C TRP A 103 -10.89 17.97 13.36
N GLN A 104 -11.13 17.47 14.54
CA GLN A 104 -12.17 16.49 14.79
C GLN A 104 -12.91 16.81 16.08
N ASP A 105 -14.23 16.96 15.99
CA ASP A 105 -15.11 17.02 17.14
C ASP A 105 -15.58 15.60 17.48
N ARG A 106 -15.63 15.29 18.77
CA ARG A 106 -16.01 13.96 19.24
C ARG A 106 -16.85 14.09 20.50
N THR A 107 -17.93 13.33 20.57
CA THR A 107 -18.76 13.20 21.77
C THR A 107 -18.80 11.73 22.17
N GLU A 108 -18.47 11.46 23.42
CA GLU A 108 -18.50 10.14 24.02
C GLU A 108 -19.52 10.14 25.15
N ILE A 109 -20.38 9.14 25.19
CA ILE A 109 -21.40 8.96 26.23
C ILE A 109 -21.06 7.66 26.96
N PHE A 110 -20.82 7.77 28.27
CA PHE A 110 -20.49 6.65 29.13
C PHE A 110 -21.68 6.31 30.01
N HIS A 111 -22.14 5.08 29.93
CA HIS A 111 -23.16 4.51 30.80
C HIS A 111 -22.51 3.70 31.90
N THR A 112 -22.63 4.13 33.13
CA THR A 112 -22.11 3.42 34.31
C THR A 112 -23.26 3.04 35.23
N PRO A 113 -23.05 2.14 36.20
CA PRO A 113 -24.07 1.82 37.21
C PRO A 113 -24.58 3.04 38.01
N ASP A 114 -23.72 4.05 38.18
CA ASP A 114 -24.00 5.24 38.97
C ASP A 114 -24.62 6.36 38.14
N GLY A 115 -24.72 6.22 36.81
CA GLY A 115 -25.32 7.21 35.93
C GLY A 115 -24.71 7.29 34.54
N THR A 116 -25.11 8.29 33.79
CA THR A 116 -24.58 8.55 32.44
C THR A 116 -23.84 9.87 32.46
N PHE A 117 -22.58 9.87 31.98
CA PHE A 117 -21.84 11.11 31.78
C PHE A 117 -21.37 11.24 30.32
N GLN A 118 -21.16 12.47 29.90
CA GLN A 118 -20.76 12.82 28.55
C GLN A 118 -19.39 13.50 28.59
N ARG A 119 -18.50 13.08 27.70
CA ARG A 119 -17.24 13.74 27.40
C ARG A 119 -17.30 14.31 25.98
N THR A 120 -17.10 15.62 25.86
CA THR A 120 -17.05 16.31 24.57
C THR A 120 -15.63 16.77 24.30
N GLN A 121 -15.14 16.48 23.12
CA GLN A 121 -13.88 16.96 22.57
C GLN A 121 -14.21 17.95 21.45
N GLU A 122 -13.78 19.20 21.61
CA GLU A 122 -13.89 20.24 20.59
C GLU A 122 -12.52 20.39 19.94
N GLY A 123 -12.40 20.01 18.66
CA GLY A 123 -11.13 20.00 17.94
C GLY A 123 -10.61 21.40 17.64
N ILE A 124 -9.32 21.60 17.80
CA ILE A 124 -8.63 22.84 17.42
C ILE A 124 -7.93 22.57 16.09
N PRO A 125 -8.13 23.43 15.05
CA PRO A 125 -7.51 23.24 13.74
C PRO A 125 -5.99 23.10 13.82
N GLY A 126 -5.47 22.03 13.27
CA GLY A 126 -4.06 21.68 13.23
C GLY A 126 -3.61 21.26 11.83
N ARG A 127 -2.33 20.94 11.70
CA ARG A 127 -1.73 20.50 10.42
C ARG A 127 -1.77 18.98 10.34
N ASP A 128 -2.16 18.48 9.17
CA ASP A 128 -2.15 17.06 8.86
C ASP A 128 -1.48 16.84 7.50
N TYR A 129 -0.25 16.27 7.51
CA TYR A 129 0.58 16.02 6.35
C TYR A 129 0.98 14.57 6.31
N GLU A 130 0.71 13.92 5.19
CA GLU A 130 1.08 12.54 4.93
C GLU A 130 1.63 12.38 3.53
N MET A 131 2.68 11.57 3.39
CA MET A 131 3.22 11.12 2.13
C MET A 131 3.51 9.62 2.20
N TYR A 132 2.93 8.90 1.29
CA TYR A 132 3.16 7.48 1.05
C TYR A 132 3.72 7.28 -0.35
N TRP A 133 4.79 6.51 -0.49
CA TRP A 133 5.36 6.19 -1.77
C TRP A 133 5.88 4.76 -1.79
N THR A 134 5.51 4.01 -2.83
CA THR A 134 6.05 2.67 -3.07
C THR A 134 6.45 2.52 -4.53
N THR A 135 7.58 1.87 -4.76
CA THR A 135 8.08 1.56 -6.10
C THR A 135 8.56 0.12 -6.14
N THR A 136 8.16 -0.57 -7.19
CA THR A 136 8.60 -1.93 -7.49
C THR A 136 9.27 -1.96 -8.85
N ALA A 137 10.53 -2.37 -8.88
CA ALA A 137 11.24 -2.71 -10.11
C ALA A 137 11.38 -4.24 -10.17
N ASN A 138 11.01 -4.82 -11.30
CA ASN A 138 11.02 -6.26 -11.47
C ASN A 138 11.72 -6.63 -12.78
N TYR A 139 12.59 -7.64 -12.71
CA TYR A 139 13.29 -8.22 -13.84
C TYR A 139 13.00 -9.71 -13.90
N ASN A 140 12.52 -10.17 -15.04
CA ASN A 140 12.31 -11.57 -15.34
C ASN A 140 13.20 -12.00 -16.50
N TYR A 141 13.86 -13.14 -16.36
CA TYR A 141 14.54 -13.82 -17.44
C TYR A 141 14.04 -15.25 -17.54
N THR A 142 13.57 -15.65 -18.71
CA THR A 142 13.05 -17.00 -18.95
C THR A 142 13.75 -17.60 -20.15
N LYS A 143 14.40 -18.75 -19.97
CA LYS A 143 14.97 -19.54 -21.05
C LYS A 143 14.18 -20.85 -21.19
N ASP A 144 13.23 -20.85 -22.13
CA ASP A 144 12.33 -21.97 -22.37
C ASP A 144 11.70 -22.46 -21.03
N ASP A 145 11.52 -23.72 -20.85
CA ASP A 145 11.07 -24.28 -19.58
C ASP A 145 12.22 -24.71 -18.65
N ASP A 146 13.47 -24.41 -18.99
CA ASP A 146 14.62 -24.91 -18.26
C ASP A 146 15.12 -24.01 -17.16
N TYR A 147 14.96 -22.70 -17.36
CA TYR A 147 15.59 -21.71 -16.52
C TYR A 147 14.69 -20.48 -16.35
N PHE A 148 14.51 -20.06 -15.12
CA PHE A 148 13.80 -18.85 -14.76
C PHE A 148 14.57 -18.10 -13.68
N LEU A 149 14.74 -16.80 -13.86
CA LEU A 149 15.27 -15.86 -12.88
C LEU A 149 14.27 -14.72 -12.72
N ASN A 150 13.92 -14.42 -11.48
CA ASN A 150 13.19 -13.21 -11.11
C ASN A 150 14.03 -12.43 -10.09
N ALA A 151 14.16 -11.14 -10.31
CA ALA A 151 14.74 -10.20 -9.36
C ALA A 151 13.76 -9.05 -9.16
N LYS A 152 13.32 -8.86 -7.93
CA LYS A 152 12.34 -7.84 -7.56
C LYS A 152 12.91 -6.94 -6.48
N LEU A 153 12.96 -5.65 -6.76
CA LEU A 153 13.30 -4.60 -5.81
C LEU A 153 12.04 -3.85 -5.45
N ASN A 154 11.76 -3.74 -4.16
CA ASN A 154 10.71 -2.89 -3.66
C ASN A 154 11.30 -1.79 -2.79
N PHE A 155 10.77 -0.62 -2.94
CA PHE A 155 11.06 0.52 -2.08
C PHE A 155 9.74 1.03 -1.51
N TYR A 156 9.69 1.16 -0.19
CA TYR A 156 8.57 1.71 0.55
C TYR A 156 9.03 2.91 1.34
N TYR A 157 8.30 4.00 1.25
CA TYR A 157 8.51 5.23 1.99
C TYR A 157 7.18 5.72 2.54
N TYR A 158 7.16 6.04 3.83
CA TYR A 158 6.02 6.64 4.50
C TYR A 158 6.53 7.73 5.42
N ASP A 159 6.03 8.93 5.23
CA ASP A 159 6.37 10.11 6.04
C ASP A 159 5.09 10.80 6.51
N TYR A 160 4.95 10.90 7.82
CA TYR A 160 3.85 11.54 8.51
C TYR A 160 4.40 12.54 9.53
N PRO A 161 4.96 13.67 9.07
CA PRO A 161 5.69 14.62 9.93
C PRO A 161 4.75 15.42 10.82
N HIS A 162 3.51 15.60 10.42
CA HIS A 162 2.50 16.41 11.11
C HIS A 162 1.15 15.70 11.10
N ASN A 163 0.86 15.00 12.17
CA ASN A 163 -0.49 14.66 12.60
C ASN A 163 -0.67 15.29 13.97
N TYR A 164 -0.96 16.56 13.95
CA TYR A 164 -1.15 17.32 15.15
C TYR A 164 -2.65 17.52 15.37
N SER A 165 -3.18 16.90 16.40
CA SER A 165 -4.54 17.07 16.87
C SER A 165 -4.50 17.71 18.24
N SER A 166 -5.12 18.85 18.40
CA SER A 166 -5.40 19.43 19.70
C SER A 166 -6.89 19.66 19.88
N ALA A 167 -7.35 19.62 21.11
CA ALA A 167 -8.76 19.79 21.42
C ALA A 167 -8.97 20.27 22.85
N LEU A 168 -10.15 20.84 23.10
CA LEU A 168 -10.65 21.10 24.43
C LEU A 168 -11.57 19.96 24.86
N LEU A 169 -11.24 19.33 25.97
CA LEU A 169 -12.05 18.29 26.58
C LEU A 169 -12.94 18.87 27.66
N ARG A 170 -14.24 18.60 27.60
CA ARG A 170 -15.21 18.95 28.59
C ARG A 170 -15.96 17.72 29.06
N ASN A 171 -16.11 17.59 30.37
CA ASN A 171 -16.86 16.51 30.98
C ASN A 171 -18.17 17.10 31.58
N SER A 172 -19.31 16.44 31.38
CA SER A 172 -20.60 16.86 31.88
C SER A 172 -20.69 16.99 33.41
N GLU A 173 -19.86 16.21 34.12
CA GLU A 173 -19.83 16.25 35.60
C GLU A 173 -18.87 17.29 36.17
N SER A 174 -17.89 17.71 35.36
CA SER A 174 -16.85 18.66 35.73
C SER A 174 -17.02 19.96 34.95
N LYS A 175 -16.93 21.09 35.61
CA LYS A 175 -16.86 22.41 34.94
C LYS A 175 -15.46 22.72 34.41
N MET A 176 -14.51 21.79 34.58
CA MET A 176 -13.10 21.97 34.17
C MET A 176 -12.95 21.65 32.69
N THR A 177 -12.22 22.48 32.02
CA THR A 177 -11.76 22.23 30.64
C THR A 177 -10.32 21.69 30.69
N THR A 178 -10.02 20.70 29.87
CA THR A 178 -8.72 20.09 29.76
C THR A 178 -8.20 20.27 28.35
N ASP A 179 -7.00 20.80 28.20
CA ASP A 179 -6.32 20.84 26.90
C ASP A 179 -5.80 19.46 26.55
N LEU A 180 -6.16 18.99 25.36
CA LEU A 180 -5.67 17.76 24.78
C LEU A 180 -4.70 18.08 23.67
N ILE A 181 -3.53 17.46 23.70
CA ILE A 181 -2.55 17.43 22.62
C ILE A 181 -2.29 15.97 22.27
N ASP A 182 -2.61 15.62 21.02
CA ASP A 182 -2.29 14.32 20.43
C ASP A 182 -1.47 14.56 19.16
N ASN A 183 -0.19 14.20 19.21
CA ASN A 183 0.73 14.43 18.11
C ASN A 183 1.44 13.12 17.76
N ASN A 184 1.21 12.67 16.54
CA ASN A 184 1.83 11.48 15.99
C ASN A 184 2.75 11.86 14.82
N LYS A 185 3.99 11.36 14.85
CA LYS A 185 4.97 11.51 13.78
C LYS A 185 5.49 10.13 13.44
N SER A 186 5.64 9.85 12.15
CA SER A 186 6.20 8.58 11.71
C SER A 186 6.97 8.75 10.41
N LEU A 187 8.18 8.23 10.38
CA LEU A 187 8.98 8.06 9.18
C LEU A 187 9.34 6.59 9.05
N ASN A 188 9.01 5.98 7.92
CA ASN A 188 9.30 4.57 7.67
C ASN A 188 9.85 4.39 6.26
N THR A 189 11.02 3.75 6.17
CA THR A 189 11.68 3.43 4.90
C THR A 189 12.03 1.95 4.88
N ARG A 190 11.59 1.24 3.85
CA ARG A 190 11.80 -0.21 3.72
C ARG A 190 12.17 -0.59 2.29
N PRO A 191 13.45 -0.59 1.91
CA PRO A 191 13.92 -1.30 0.72
C PRO A 191 13.90 -2.81 0.95
N SER A 192 13.47 -3.57 -0.06
CA SER A 192 13.54 -5.03 -0.05
C SER A 192 13.97 -5.57 -1.40
N LEU A 193 14.69 -6.70 -1.35
CA LEU A 193 15.13 -7.47 -2.51
C LEU A 193 14.55 -8.88 -2.40
N ASP A 194 13.95 -9.35 -3.48
CA ASP A 194 13.48 -10.72 -3.65
C ASP A 194 14.10 -11.30 -4.92
N LEU A 195 14.85 -12.40 -4.77
CA LEU A 195 15.52 -13.11 -5.85
C LEU A 195 14.98 -14.52 -5.89
N TYR A 196 14.39 -14.89 -7.01
CA TYR A 196 13.95 -16.25 -7.28
C TYR A 196 14.68 -16.81 -8.49
N TYR A 197 15.29 -17.98 -8.30
CA TYR A 197 15.98 -18.73 -9.32
C TYR A 197 15.40 -20.14 -9.42
N PHE A 198 15.10 -20.57 -10.63
CA PHE A 198 14.65 -21.93 -10.94
C PHE A 198 15.43 -22.49 -12.10
N ARG A 199 15.82 -23.76 -12.00
CA ARG A 199 16.48 -24.52 -13.08
C ARG A 199 16.03 -25.97 -13.08
N LYS A 200 15.68 -26.48 -14.26
CA LYS A 200 15.55 -27.93 -14.47
C LYS A 200 16.94 -28.56 -14.61
N LEU A 201 17.12 -29.66 -13.92
CA LEU A 201 18.34 -30.46 -13.91
C LEU A 201 18.11 -31.80 -14.66
N PRO A 202 19.18 -32.50 -15.06
CA PRO A 202 19.06 -33.85 -15.63
C PRO A 202 18.29 -34.78 -14.69
N ARG A 203 17.78 -35.90 -15.25
CA ARG A 203 17.08 -36.97 -14.51
C ARG A 203 15.78 -36.50 -13.81
N LYS A 204 15.04 -35.58 -14.42
CA LYS A 204 13.75 -35.02 -13.88
C LYS A 204 13.90 -34.30 -12.52
N GLN A 205 15.09 -33.82 -12.22
CA GLN A 205 15.35 -33.01 -11.03
C GLN A 205 15.10 -31.51 -11.32
N SER A 206 14.94 -30.74 -10.29
CA SER A 206 14.89 -29.27 -10.37
C SER A 206 15.56 -28.65 -9.15
N LEU A 207 16.10 -27.46 -9.34
CA LEU A 207 16.63 -26.61 -8.30
C LEU A 207 15.80 -25.33 -8.27
N ALA A 208 15.28 -24.98 -7.10
CA ALA A 208 14.66 -23.68 -6.85
C ALA A 208 15.37 -23.04 -5.65
N VAL A 209 15.72 -21.77 -5.79
CA VAL A 209 16.32 -20.96 -4.73
C VAL A 209 15.53 -19.67 -4.63
N ASN A 210 15.12 -19.32 -3.42
CA ASN A 210 14.49 -18.04 -3.11
C ASN A 210 15.27 -17.34 -2.01
N VAL A 211 15.62 -16.07 -2.22
CA VAL A 211 16.33 -15.23 -1.26
C VAL A 211 15.58 -13.93 -1.12
N VAL A 212 15.13 -13.63 0.09
CA VAL A 212 14.43 -12.37 0.41
C VAL A 212 15.21 -11.64 1.47
N GLY A 213 15.49 -10.36 1.22
CA GLY A 213 16.11 -9.45 2.16
C GLY A 213 15.30 -8.16 2.28
N THR A 214 15.03 -7.74 3.51
CA THR A 214 14.36 -6.47 3.79
C THR A 214 15.13 -5.70 4.84
N TYR A 215 15.40 -4.44 4.54
CA TYR A 215 15.88 -3.48 5.53
C TYR A 215 14.74 -2.57 5.94
N SER A 216 14.55 -2.34 7.22
CA SER A 216 13.50 -1.45 7.74
C SER A 216 14.12 -0.43 8.68
N ASN A 217 13.88 0.84 8.39
CA ASN A 217 14.20 1.95 9.28
C ASN A 217 12.90 2.69 9.61
N THR A 218 12.56 2.71 10.89
CA THR A 218 11.33 3.36 11.38
C THR A 218 11.67 4.28 12.53
N ASP A 219 11.30 5.55 12.39
CA ASP A 219 11.30 6.54 13.48
C ASP A 219 9.84 6.95 13.70
N SER A 220 9.32 6.67 14.90
CA SER A 220 7.93 6.96 15.25
C SER A 220 7.88 7.56 16.65
N ARG A 221 7.15 8.67 16.77
CA ARG A 221 6.94 9.35 18.04
C ARG A 221 5.46 9.68 18.19
N HIS A 222 4.88 9.23 19.29
CA HIS A 222 3.54 9.60 19.74
C HIS A 222 3.64 10.40 21.02
N THR A 223 2.99 11.55 21.07
CA THR A 223 2.89 12.39 22.25
C THR A 223 1.44 12.64 22.54
N TYR A 224 0.98 12.15 23.69
CA TYR A 224 -0.35 12.38 24.19
C TYR A 224 -0.23 13.14 25.53
N ARG A 225 -0.97 14.24 25.66
CA ARG A 225 -0.96 15.07 26.85
C ARG A 225 -2.36 15.62 27.13
N GLU A 226 -2.81 15.47 28.35
CA GLU A 226 -4.00 16.16 28.88
C GLU A 226 -3.53 17.10 30.00
N GLU A 227 -3.77 18.38 29.86
CA GLU A 227 -3.39 19.41 30.84
C GLU A 227 -4.66 20.12 31.31
N LEU A 228 -4.85 20.17 32.64
CA LEU A 228 -5.92 20.98 33.21
C LEU A 228 -5.63 22.44 32.92
N GLU A 229 -6.60 23.18 32.40
CA GLU A 229 -6.49 24.62 32.23
C GLU A 229 -6.26 25.23 33.62
N SER A 230 -5.08 25.80 33.82
CA SER A 230 -4.79 26.53 35.08
C SER A 230 -5.57 27.83 35.07
N ILE A 231 -6.51 27.92 35.96
CA ILE A 231 -7.27 29.17 36.28
C ILE A 231 -6.32 30.20 36.84
#